data_4decd1af2024e7b572274233b1e1fd0c
#
_entry.id   4decd1af2024e7b572274233b1e1fd0c
#
_cell.length_a   1.000
_cell.length_b   1.000
_cell.length_c   1.000
_cell.angle_alpha   90.00
_cell.angle_beta   90.00
_cell.angle_gamma   90.00
#
_symmetry.space_group_name_H-M   'P 1'
#
loop_
_entity.id
_entity.type
_entity.pdbx_description
1 polymer ?
#
loop_
_entity_poly.entity_id
_entity_poly.type
_entity_poly.pdbx_seq_one_letter_code
_entity_poly.pdbx_strand_id
1 'polypeptide(L)'
;MKTNLIIGTRQSLLALWQSNHIADLLRRQYPECTVTLKKIITKGDRILDVPLAKIGGKGLFTKELETALLEGEIDLAVHSLKDMPTVLPEGLCLTAVTKRANAGDAFVSNKYASIETLPQGAVLGTSSLRRKAQLLAARPDLKIVDLRGNVDTRLRKLDDGQMDAIILAAAGLTRLGYTDRIREIIPHNFCLPAVGQGALAIECRTDNTEVRAMLNFLNDQPTKQATDAERAFLGLIEGGCQVPIGVHAVTEGDAVSIEAIIASLDGSTVLRDTIRGHAVNAAELGKELGNKMLDQGGRAILAEIM
;
A
#
# COMPACT_ATOMS: atom_id res chain seq x y z
N MET A 1 -32.05 7.19 -0.52
CA MET A 1 -30.76 6.96 -1.21
C MET A 1 -30.23 8.31 -1.65
N LYS A 2 -28.99 8.62 -1.32
CA LYS A 2 -28.36 9.90 -1.66
C LYS A 2 -28.24 10.04 -3.18
N THR A 3 -28.71 11.16 -3.72
CA THR A 3 -28.75 11.40 -5.18
C THR A 3 -27.51 12.15 -5.70
N ASN A 4 -26.64 12.59 -4.79
CA ASN A 4 -25.40 13.26 -5.15
C ASN A 4 -24.28 12.78 -4.21
N LEU A 5 -23.20 12.23 -4.75
CA LEU A 5 -22.02 11.79 -4.01
C LEU A 5 -20.79 12.58 -4.45
N ILE A 6 -20.02 13.05 -3.48
CA ILE A 6 -18.77 13.76 -3.69
C ILE A 6 -17.60 12.88 -3.23
N ILE A 7 -16.75 12.49 -4.16
CA ILE A 7 -15.52 11.71 -3.89
C ILE A 7 -14.35 12.66 -3.72
N GLY A 8 -13.72 12.64 -2.56
CA GLY A 8 -12.44 13.30 -2.34
C GLY A 8 -11.30 12.53 -3.00
N THR A 9 -10.42 13.24 -3.69
CA THR A 9 -9.26 12.64 -4.37
C THR A 9 -8.05 13.56 -4.36
N ARG A 10 -6.86 12.97 -4.29
CA ARG A 10 -5.60 13.68 -4.54
C ARG A 10 -5.46 13.99 -6.04
N GLN A 11 -4.50 14.86 -6.39
CA GLN A 11 -4.31 15.30 -7.78
C GLN A 11 -3.38 14.42 -8.61
N SER A 12 -2.68 13.43 -8.00
CA SER A 12 -1.79 12.53 -8.75
C SER A 12 -2.60 11.69 -9.74
N LEU A 13 -2.00 11.36 -10.90
CA LEU A 13 -2.65 10.56 -11.94
C LEU A 13 -3.20 9.24 -11.38
N LEU A 14 -2.45 8.58 -10.50
CA LEU A 14 -2.89 7.33 -9.89
C LEU A 14 -4.10 7.53 -8.97
N ALA A 15 -4.12 8.58 -8.14
CA ALA A 15 -5.25 8.87 -7.27
C ALA A 15 -6.51 9.24 -8.09
N LEU A 16 -6.34 10.02 -9.13
CA LEU A 16 -7.43 10.35 -10.06
C LEU A 16 -7.99 9.11 -10.75
N TRP A 17 -7.10 8.22 -11.23
CA TRP A 17 -7.54 6.96 -11.82
C TRP A 17 -8.37 6.13 -10.82
N GLN A 18 -7.87 5.98 -9.59
CA GLN A 18 -8.53 5.21 -8.53
C GLN A 18 -9.92 5.79 -8.21
N SER A 19 -10.02 7.10 -8.05
CA SER A 19 -11.29 7.77 -7.75
C SER A 19 -12.28 7.73 -8.92
N ASN A 20 -11.81 7.88 -10.17
CA ASN A 20 -12.65 7.71 -11.35
C ASN A 20 -13.16 6.28 -11.48
N HIS A 21 -12.30 5.27 -11.23
CA HIS A 21 -12.71 3.87 -11.23
C HIS A 21 -13.87 3.60 -10.26
N ILE A 22 -13.79 4.12 -9.03
CA ILE A 22 -14.87 4.00 -8.03
C ILE A 22 -16.10 4.80 -8.46
N ALA A 23 -15.92 6.00 -9.00
CA ALA A 23 -17.03 6.81 -9.52
C ALA A 23 -17.80 6.07 -10.62
N ASP A 24 -17.09 5.40 -11.54
CA ASP A 24 -17.71 4.64 -12.62
C ASP A 24 -18.47 3.40 -12.11
N LEU A 25 -17.94 2.72 -11.08
CA LEU A 25 -18.65 1.62 -10.42
C LEU A 25 -19.93 2.12 -9.74
N LEU A 26 -19.87 3.25 -9.03
CA LEU A 26 -21.03 3.88 -8.39
C LEU A 26 -22.08 4.32 -9.41
N ARG A 27 -21.70 4.96 -10.52
CA ARG A 27 -22.63 5.37 -11.59
C ARG A 27 -23.33 4.17 -12.24
N ARG A 28 -22.62 3.05 -12.40
CA ARG A 28 -23.24 1.81 -12.92
C ARG A 28 -24.22 1.20 -11.94
N GLN A 29 -23.89 1.20 -10.65
CA GLN A 29 -24.74 0.63 -9.60
C GLN A 29 -25.95 1.51 -9.29
N TYR A 30 -25.78 2.83 -9.38
CA TYR A 30 -26.79 3.84 -9.05
C TYR A 30 -26.91 4.89 -10.16
N PRO A 31 -27.58 4.57 -11.29
CA PRO A 31 -27.66 5.47 -12.45
C PRO A 31 -28.28 6.83 -12.16
N GLU A 32 -29.18 6.90 -11.18
CA GLU A 32 -29.84 8.14 -10.74
C GLU A 32 -28.96 9.00 -9.81
N CYS A 33 -27.79 8.49 -9.40
CA CYS A 33 -26.90 9.21 -8.51
C CYS A 33 -25.84 9.99 -9.30
N THR A 34 -25.77 11.29 -9.08
CA THR A 34 -24.68 12.12 -9.60
C THR A 34 -23.43 11.90 -8.75
N VAL A 35 -22.33 11.48 -9.38
CA VAL A 35 -21.05 11.28 -8.70
C VAL A 35 -20.03 12.27 -9.23
N THR A 36 -19.50 13.13 -8.34
CA THR A 36 -18.52 14.17 -8.67
C THR A 36 -17.22 13.96 -7.89
N LEU A 37 -16.10 14.45 -8.44
CA LEU A 37 -14.78 14.40 -7.79
C LEU A 37 -14.38 15.78 -7.28
N LYS A 38 -13.97 15.85 -5.99
CA LYS A 38 -13.35 17.03 -5.38
C LYS A 38 -11.86 16.79 -5.20
N LYS A 39 -11.04 17.57 -5.91
CA LYS A 39 -9.57 17.46 -5.81
C LYS A 39 -9.08 18.19 -4.56
N ILE A 40 -8.30 17.49 -3.73
CA ILE A 40 -7.73 18.01 -2.48
C ILE A 40 -6.21 17.86 -2.55
N ILE A 41 -5.47 18.88 -2.18
CA ILE A 41 -4.00 18.86 -2.16
C ILE A 41 -3.57 18.50 -0.75
N THR A 42 -2.80 17.41 -0.62
CA THR A 42 -2.30 16.97 0.67
C THR A 42 -0.90 17.54 0.96
N LYS A 43 -0.51 17.53 2.24
CA LYS A 43 0.85 17.91 2.66
C LYS A 43 1.90 17.03 1.98
N GLY A 44 1.63 15.74 1.80
CA GLY A 44 2.52 14.81 1.09
C GLY A 44 2.69 15.12 -0.39
N ASP A 45 1.71 15.76 -1.04
CA ASP A 45 1.81 16.20 -2.43
C ASP A 45 2.70 17.45 -2.59
N ARG A 46 2.82 18.27 -1.54
CA ARG A 46 3.62 19.51 -1.54
C ARG A 46 5.09 19.28 -1.23
N ILE A 47 5.42 18.26 -0.43
CA ILE A 47 6.79 18.01 0.03
C ILE A 47 7.43 16.93 -0.85
N LEU A 48 8.25 17.38 -1.82
CA LEU A 48 8.91 16.49 -2.78
C LEU A 48 10.37 16.21 -2.45
N ASP A 49 11.03 17.10 -1.68
CA ASP A 49 12.49 17.15 -1.55
C ASP A 49 13.06 16.49 -0.28
N VAL A 50 12.20 16.07 0.65
CA VAL A 50 12.62 15.46 1.93
C VAL A 50 12.19 13.98 1.98
N PRO A 51 13.06 13.02 2.36
CA PRO A 51 12.67 11.62 2.54
C PRO A 51 11.47 11.48 3.48
N LEU A 52 10.48 10.62 3.12
CA LEU A 52 9.28 10.42 3.95
C LEU A 52 9.61 10.01 5.38
N ALA A 53 10.68 9.22 5.56
CA ALA A 53 11.18 8.82 6.87
C ALA A 53 11.62 10.00 7.76
N LYS A 54 12.05 11.12 7.15
CA LYS A 54 12.48 12.33 7.87
C LYS A 54 11.34 13.32 8.14
N ILE A 55 10.24 13.25 7.37
CA ILE A 55 9.13 14.19 7.53
C ILE A 55 8.32 13.85 8.77
N GLY A 56 8.34 12.59 9.23
CA GLY A 56 7.58 12.10 10.37
C GLY A 56 6.08 12.42 10.27
N GLY A 57 5.23 11.54 10.74
CA GLY A 57 3.80 11.82 10.82
C GLY A 57 2.96 10.83 10.02
N LYS A 58 2.01 10.23 10.72
CA LYS A 58 0.92 9.43 10.16
C LYS A 58 0.02 10.38 9.33
N GLY A 59 -0.51 9.92 8.22
CA GLY A 59 -1.52 10.66 7.47
C GLY A 59 -1.02 11.74 6.51
N LEU A 60 0.25 11.69 6.05
CA LEU A 60 0.80 12.67 5.08
C LEU A 60 -0.02 12.81 3.80
N PHE A 61 -0.72 11.77 3.40
CA PHE A 61 -1.51 11.70 2.18
C PHE A 61 -3.03 11.56 2.43
N THR A 62 -3.46 11.51 3.70
CA THR A 62 -4.88 11.26 4.05
C THR A 62 -5.50 12.38 4.85
N LYS A 63 -4.73 13.11 5.68
CA LYS A 63 -5.23 14.06 6.69
C LYS A 63 -6.19 15.12 6.12
N GLU A 64 -5.88 15.72 4.98
CA GLU A 64 -6.73 16.74 4.38
C GLU A 64 -8.02 16.15 3.80
N LEU A 65 -7.97 14.89 3.33
CA LEU A 65 -9.16 14.15 2.91
C LEU A 65 -10.01 13.75 4.12
N GLU A 66 -9.38 13.27 5.20
CA GLU A 66 -10.03 12.95 6.48
C GLU A 66 -10.73 14.19 7.08
N THR A 67 -10.08 15.35 7.05
CA THR A 67 -10.69 16.63 7.47
C THR A 67 -11.92 16.96 6.63
N ALA A 68 -11.82 16.87 5.30
CA ALA A 68 -12.95 17.15 4.41
C ALA A 68 -14.13 16.16 4.58
N LEU A 69 -13.85 14.90 4.96
CA LEU A 69 -14.87 13.92 5.34
C LEU A 69 -15.59 14.35 6.62
N LEU A 70 -14.85 14.69 7.67
CA LEU A 70 -15.40 15.10 8.98
C LEU A 70 -16.21 16.39 8.88
N GLU A 71 -15.78 17.35 8.06
CA GLU A 71 -16.48 18.61 7.80
C GLU A 71 -17.67 18.44 6.84
N GLY A 72 -17.86 17.24 6.26
CA GLY A 72 -18.97 16.96 5.34
C GLY A 72 -18.81 17.59 3.95
N GLU A 73 -17.62 18.05 3.60
CA GLU A 73 -17.31 18.61 2.28
C GLU A 73 -17.23 17.55 1.18
N ILE A 74 -16.94 16.29 1.56
CA ILE A 74 -16.95 15.11 0.71
C ILE A 74 -17.66 13.95 1.43
N ASP A 75 -18.18 13.00 0.68
CA ASP A 75 -18.92 11.85 1.20
C ASP A 75 -18.06 10.63 1.42
N LEU A 76 -17.08 10.44 0.55
CA LEU A 76 -16.12 9.35 0.60
C LEU A 76 -14.78 9.80 0.04
N ALA A 77 -13.73 9.10 0.46
CA ALA A 77 -12.39 9.24 -0.09
C ALA A 77 -11.88 7.87 -0.58
N VAL A 78 -11.09 7.88 -1.65
CA VAL A 78 -10.51 6.68 -2.25
C VAL A 78 -9.00 6.70 -2.07
N HIS A 79 -8.48 5.63 -1.47
CA HIS A 79 -7.06 5.51 -1.16
C HIS A 79 -6.47 4.19 -1.67
N SER A 80 -5.17 4.17 -1.93
CA SER A 80 -4.44 2.90 -1.90
C SER A 80 -4.40 2.42 -0.44
N LEU A 81 -4.87 1.20 -0.16
CA LEU A 81 -4.99 0.72 1.22
C LEU A 81 -3.64 0.73 1.97
N LYS A 82 -2.53 0.50 1.26
CA LYS A 82 -1.18 0.52 1.84
C LYS A 82 -0.74 1.89 2.38
N ASP A 83 -1.40 2.97 1.96
CA ASP A 83 -1.09 4.33 2.38
C ASP A 83 -1.97 4.77 3.57
N MET A 84 -2.95 3.93 3.97
CA MET A 84 -3.84 4.18 5.09
C MET A 84 -3.19 3.85 6.43
N PRO A 85 -3.33 4.71 7.44
CA PRO A 85 -2.89 4.39 8.79
C PRO A 85 -3.65 3.16 9.33
N THR A 86 -3.02 2.42 10.25
CA THR A 86 -3.65 1.26 10.91
C THR A 86 -4.77 1.67 11.84
N VAL A 87 -4.66 2.85 12.46
CA VAL A 87 -5.69 3.49 13.30
C VAL A 87 -6.19 4.72 12.57
N LEU A 88 -7.49 4.79 12.34
CA LEU A 88 -8.16 5.92 11.71
C LEU A 88 -8.54 6.98 12.75
N PRO A 89 -8.72 8.25 12.33
CA PRO A 89 -9.32 9.27 13.16
C PRO A 89 -10.72 8.86 13.64
N GLU A 90 -11.09 9.30 14.85
CA GLU A 90 -12.43 9.11 15.38
C GLU A 90 -13.47 9.71 14.41
N GLY A 91 -14.58 9.02 14.23
CA GLY A 91 -15.65 9.42 13.31
C GLY A 91 -15.45 8.93 11.86
N LEU A 92 -14.33 8.31 11.51
CA LEU A 92 -14.08 7.75 10.18
C LEU A 92 -13.95 6.22 10.21
N CYS A 93 -14.25 5.58 9.09
CA CYS A 93 -14.11 4.13 8.92
C CYS A 93 -13.75 3.77 7.48
N LEU A 94 -13.07 2.62 7.30
CA LEU A 94 -12.97 1.96 6.02
C LEU A 94 -14.25 1.16 5.78
N THR A 95 -15.11 1.68 4.93
CA THR A 95 -16.41 1.07 4.63
C THR A 95 -16.29 -0.10 3.67
N ALA A 96 -15.37 -0.02 2.73
CA ALA A 96 -15.12 -1.08 1.77
C ALA A 96 -13.64 -1.20 1.44
N VAL A 97 -13.21 -2.43 1.20
CA VAL A 97 -11.93 -2.77 0.59
C VAL A 97 -12.22 -3.50 -0.71
N THR A 98 -11.74 -2.95 -1.83
CA THR A 98 -12.05 -3.52 -3.15
C THR A 98 -11.25 -4.79 -3.43
N LYS A 99 -11.72 -5.60 -4.38
CA LYS A 99 -10.98 -6.76 -4.87
C LYS A 99 -9.52 -6.37 -5.17
N ARG A 100 -8.59 -7.15 -4.62
CA ARG A 100 -7.16 -6.91 -4.70
C ARG A 100 -6.63 -7.10 -6.12
N ALA A 101 -5.96 -6.11 -6.65
CA ALA A 101 -5.12 -6.26 -7.83
C ALA A 101 -3.80 -6.98 -7.44
N ASN A 102 -2.90 -7.19 -8.41
CA ASN A 102 -1.60 -7.80 -8.11
C ASN A 102 -0.88 -7.06 -6.98
N ALA A 103 -0.64 -7.76 -5.87
CA ALA A 103 0.02 -7.20 -4.67
C ALA A 103 1.53 -7.07 -4.84
N GLY A 104 2.13 -7.74 -5.83
CA GLY A 104 3.57 -7.82 -6.03
C GLY A 104 4.22 -6.47 -6.34
N ASP A 105 5.52 -6.45 -6.12
CA ASP A 105 6.38 -5.38 -6.59
C ASP A 105 6.85 -5.70 -8.02
N ALA A 106 6.90 -4.68 -8.87
CA ALA A 106 7.36 -4.79 -10.24
C ALA A 106 8.80 -4.28 -10.36
N PHE A 107 9.64 -5.09 -10.98
CA PHE A 107 10.95 -4.69 -11.46
C PHE A 107 10.79 -3.98 -12.81
N VAL A 108 11.33 -2.78 -12.89
CA VAL A 108 11.29 -1.94 -14.10
C VAL A 108 12.71 -1.56 -14.47
N SER A 109 13.11 -1.88 -15.69
CA SER A 109 14.41 -1.52 -16.24
C SER A 109 14.31 -1.34 -17.76
N ASN A 110 15.12 -0.45 -18.30
CA ASN A 110 15.25 -0.28 -19.75
C ASN A 110 16.23 -1.30 -20.37
N LYS A 111 17.09 -1.90 -19.55
CA LYS A 111 18.21 -2.75 -20.02
C LYS A 111 18.12 -4.20 -19.57
N TYR A 112 17.60 -4.45 -18.35
CA TYR A 112 17.68 -5.76 -17.70
C TYR A 112 16.30 -6.40 -17.59
N ALA A 113 16.24 -7.74 -17.72
CA ALA A 113 14.99 -8.48 -17.71
C ALA A 113 14.47 -8.80 -16.30
N SER A 114 15.38 -8.96 -15.33
CA SER A 114 15.05 -9.35 -13.95
C SER A 114 16.08 -8.80 -12.96
N ILE A 115 15.79 -8.91 -11.67
CA ILE A 115 16.73 -8.55 -10.59
C ILE A 115 17.98 -9.44 -10.65
N GLU A 116 17.83 -10.70 -11.03
CA GLU A 116 18.94 -11.64 -11.13
C GLU A 116 19.94 -11.28 -12.24
N THR A 117 19.43 -10.67 -13.33
CA THR A 117 20.25 -10.25 -14.47
C THR A 117 20.97 -8.92 -14.25
N LEU A 118 20.71 -8.22 -13.14
CA LEU A 118 21.45 -7.00 -12.79
C LEU A 118 22.93 -7.30 -12.55
N PRO A 119 23.86 -6.49 -13.11
CA PRO A 119 25.27 -6.63 -12.83
C PRO A 119 25.60 -6.37 -11.36
N GLN A 120 26.77 -6.85 -10.92
CA GLN A 120 27.26 -6.57 -9.57
C GLN A 120 27.41 -5.04 -9.38
N GLY A 121 26.94 -4.54 -8.24
CA GLY A 121 26.98 -3.12 -7.91
C GLY A 121 26.00 -2.25 -8.68
N ALA A 122 25.00 -2.83 -9.36
CA ALA A 122 23.98 -2.07 -10.09
C ALA A 122 23.22 -1.10 -9.17
N VAL A 123 22.83 0.04 -9.73
CA VAL A 123 22.08 1.08 -9.03
C VAL A 123 20.59 0.83 -9.15
N LEU A 124 19.90 0.62 -8.02
CA LEU A 124 18.49 0.32 -7.96
C LEU A 124 17.72 1.38 -7.15
N GLY A 125 16.72 2.00 -7.77
CA GLY A 125 15.95 3.10 -7.17
C GLY A 125 14.74 2.63 -6.36
N THR A 126 14.75 2.89 -5.04
CA THR A 126 13.59 2.77 -4.15
C THR A 126 13.82 3.54 -2.85
N SER A 127 12.79 4.25 -2.36
CA SER A 127 12.80 4.86 -1.02
C SER A 127 12.03 4.02 0.01
N SER A 128 11.57 2.81 -0.36
CA SER A 128 10.88 1.91 0.56
C SER A 128 11.88 1.10 1.37
N LEU A 129 11.90 1.31 2.70
CA LEU A 129 12.76 0.55 3.61
C LEU A 129 12.48 -0.95 3.54
N ARG A 130 11.20 -1.34 3.39
CA ARG A 130 10.79 -2.72 3.17
C ARG A 130 11.44 -3.34 1.94
N ARG A 131 11.42 -2.64 0.80
CA ARG A 131 12.06 -3.11 -0.43
C ARG A 131 13.57 -3.16 -0.28
N LYS A 132 14.16 -2.06 0.22
CA LYS A 132 15.60 -1.97 0.43
C LYS A 132 16.13 -3.14 1.24
N ALA A 133 15.55 -3.40 2.41
CA ALA A 133 16.00 -4.46 3.30
C ALA A 133 15.95 -5.86 2.63
N GLN A 134 14.82 -6.20 2.01
CA GLN A 134 14.64 -7.49 1.36
C GLN A 134 15.53 -7.66 0.11
N LEU A 135 15.72 -6.60 -0.66
CA LEU A 135 16.60 -6.61 -1.82
C LEU A 135 18.07 -6.79 -1.42
N LEU A 136 18.51 -6.08 -0.38
CA LEU A 136 19.88 -6.21 0.12
C LEU A 136 20.13 -7.56 0.79
N ALA A 137 19.13 -8.17 1.42
CA ALA A 137 19.24 -9.54 1.95
C ALA A 137 19.53 -10.58 0.85
N ALA A 138 18.90 -10.41 -0.32
CA ALA A 138 19.09 -11.33 -1.45
C ALA A 138 20.27 -10.95 -2.37
N ARG A 139 20.54 -9.64 -2.50
CA ARG A 139 21.58 -9.07 -3.37
C ARG A 139 22.31 -7.94 -2.62
N PRO A 140 23.21 -8.29 -1.69
CA PRO A 140 23.95 -7.31 -0.87
C PRO A 140 24.91 -6.43 -1.67
N ASP A 141 25.19 -6.79 -2.90
CA ASP A 141 26.01 -6.04 -3.84
C ASP A 141 25.33 -4.83 -4.46
N LEU A 142 23.96 -4.75 -4.41
CA LEU A 142 23.22 -3.67 -5.04
C LEU A 142 23.41 -2.32 -4.33
N LYS A 143 23.50 -1.27 -5.13
CA LYS A 143 23.51 0.11 -4.64
C LYS A 143 22.10 0.67 -4.64
N ILE A 144 21.43 0.66 -3.47
CA ILE A 144 20.08 1.20 -3.34
C ILE A 144 20.14 2.71 -3.19
N VAL A 145 19.43 3.42 -4.08
CA VAL A 145 19.31 4.88 -4.07
C VAL A 145 17.87 5.32 -3.85
N ASP A 146 17.70 6.48 -3.23
CA ASP A 146 16.38 7.05 -3.00
C ASP A 146 15.70 7.44 -4.31
N LEU A 147 14.44 7.01 -4.48
CA LEU A 147 13.61 7.33 -5.62
C LEU A 147 12.27 7.93 -5.17
N ARG A 148 12.10 9.23 -5.39
CA ARG A 148 10.91 10.01 -5.01
C ARG A 148 10.15 10.52 -6.23
N GLY A 149 8.89 10.89 -5.99
CA GLY A 149 7.94 11.37 -6.98
C GLY A 149 6.77 10.41 -7.18
N ASN A 150 5.82 10.81 -8.03
CA ASN A 150 4.77 9.92 -8.51
C ASN A 150 5.33 8.90 -9.53
N VAL A 151 4.47 8.01 -10.02
CA VAL A 151 4.91 6.93 -10.94
C VAL A 151 5.61 7.49 -12.18
N ASP A 152 5.02 8.51 -12.81
CA ASP A 152 5.59 9.11 -14.04
C ASP A 152 6.95 9.74 -13.81
N THR A 153 7.11 10.46 -12.69
CA THR A 153 8.39 11.07 -12.32
C THR A 153 9.46 10.02 -12.10
N ARG A 154 9.10 8.88 -11.48
CA ARG A 154 10.06 7.78 -11.22
C ARG A 154 10.45 7.07 -12.52
N LEU A 155 9.48 6.85 -13.42
CA LEU A 155 9.77 6.27 -14.74
C LEU A 155 10.68 7.20 -15.55
N ARG A 156 10.42 8.51 -15.56
CA ARG A 156 11.28 9.47 -16.25
C ARG A 156 12.71 9.46 -15.71
N LYS A 157 12.91 9.40 -14.38
CA LYS A 157 14.26 9.32 -13.79
C LYS A 157 15.01 8.06 -14.22
N LEU A 158 14.30 6.94 -14.40
CA LEU A 158 14.88 5.73 -14.99
C LEU A 158 15.23 5.93 -16.46
N ASP A 159 14.34 6.56 -17.23
CA ASP A 159 14.55 6.84 -18.66
C ASP A 159 15.70 7.81 -18.91
N ASP A 160 15.91 8.76 -17.98
CA ASP A 160 17.07 9.69 -17.95
C ASP A 160 18.38 8.97 -17.57
N GLY A 161 18.35 7.65 -17.29
CA GLY A 161 19.56 6.88 -16.97
C GLY A 161 20.14 7.12 -15.59
N GLN A 162 19.39 7.71 -14.64
CA GLN A 162 19.88 8.00 -13.29
C GLN A 162 20.12 6.71 -12.47
N MET A 163 19.56 5.58 -12.90
CA MET A 163 19.69 4.27 -12.26
C MET A 163 19.47 3.13 -13.28
N ASP A 164 19.91 1.92 -12.93
CA ASP A 164 19.79 0.74 -13.79
C ASP A 164 18.40 0.13 -13.76
N ALA A 165 17.74 0.21 -12.61
CA ALA A 165 16.39 -0.31 -12.39
C ALA A 165 15.67 0.44 -11.26
N ILE A 166 14.35 0.30 -11.21
CA ILE A 166 13.50 0.81 -10.13
C ILE A 166 12.48 -0.24 -9.72
N ILE A 167 12.00 -0.16 -8.47
CA ILE A 167 10.93 -1.02 -7.97
C ILE A 167 9.68 -0.21 -7.70
N LEU A 168 8.59 -0.59 -8.34
CA LEU A 168 7.26 0.01 -8.18
C LEU A 168 6.21 -1.05 -7.80
N ALA A 169 5.06 -0.63 -7.26
CA ALA A 169 3.95 -1.55 -7.09
C ALA A 169 3.31 -1.89 -8.44
N ALA A 170 3.18 -3.17 -8.76
CA ALA A 170 2.60 -3.64 -10.02
C ALA A 170 1.21 -3.06 -10.28
N ALA A 171 0.34 -3.04 -9.27
CA ALA A 171 -0.99 -2.46 -9.37
C ALA A 171 -0.99 -0.98 -9.81
N GLY A 172 0.00 -0.20 -9.37
CA GLY A 172 0.13 1.22 -9.77
C GLY A 172 0.46 1.37 -11.26
N LEU A 173 1.41 0.57 -11.74
CA LEU A 173 1.78 0.55 -13.16
C LEU A 173 0.61 0.10 -14.06
N THR A 174 -0.04 -1.00 -13.67
CA THR A 174 -1.18 -1.55 -14.44
C THR A 174 -2.33 -0.55 -14.53
N ARG A 175 -2.66 0.12 -13.42
CA ARG A 175 -3.74 1.13 -13.38
C ARG A 175 -3.45 2.33 -14.27
N LEU A 176 -2.20 2.70 -14.43
CA LEU A 176 -1.78 3.81 -15.30
C LEU A 176 -1.48 3.39 -16.74
N GLY A 177 -1.67 2.11 -17.10
CA GLY A 177 -1.43 1.62 -18.46
C GLY A 177 0.06 1.34 -18.77
N TYR A 178 0.93 1.28 -17.75
CA TYR A 178 2.37 1.01 -17.91
C TYR A 178 2.74 -0.46 -17.73
N THR A 179 1.86 -1.38 -18.10
CA THR A 179 2.09 -2.83 -17.95
C THR A 179 3.28 -3.31 -18.77
N ASP A 180 3.51 -2.72 -19.92
CA ASP A 180 4.65 -2.99 -20.82
C ASP A 180 6.02 -2.60 -20.21
N ARG A 181 6.03 -1.73 -19.21
CA ARG A 181 7.24 -1.34 -18.46
C ARG A 181 7.64 -2.38 -17.40
N ILE A 182 6.75 -3.29 -17.04
CA ILE A 182 7.01 -4.36 -16.07
C ILE A 182 7.87 -5.42 -16.76
N ARG A 183 9.12 -5.58 -16.31
CA ARG A 183 10.00 -6.63 -16.78
C ARG A 183 9.77 -7.93 -16.03
N GLU A 184 9.53 -7.82 -14.73
CA GLU A 184 9.30 -8.95 -13.84
C GLU A 184 8.35 -8.51 -12.71
N ILE A 185 7.45 -9.40 -12.29
CA ILE A 185 6.79 -9.31 -10.99
C ILE A 185 7.69 -10.05 -10.01
N ILE A 186 8.25 -9.33 -9.06
CA ILE A 186 9.19 -9.88 -8.09
C ILE A 186 8.49 -10.95 -7.25
N PRO A 187 9.00 -12.19 -7.21
CA PRO A 187 8.40 -13.25 -6.41
C PRO A 187 8.36 -12.91 -4.93
N HIS A 188 7.32 -13.33 -4.21
CA HIS A 188 7.14 -13.01 -2.79
C HIS A 188 8.22 -13.63 -1.89
N ASN A 189 8.82 -14.76 -2.28
CA ASN A 189 9.97 -15.30 -1.58
C ASN A 189 11.19 -14.37 -1.61
N PHE A 190 11.27 -13.50 -2.61
CA PHE A 190 12.32 -12.50 -2.75
C PHE A 190 11.93 -11.15 -2.09
N CYS A 191 10.69 -10.70 -2.30
CA CYS A 191 10.21 -9.43 -1.73
C CYS A 191 8.72 -9.48 -1.41
N LEU A 192 8.37 -9.66 -0.13
CA LEU A 192 6.99 -9.57 0.35
C LEU A 192 6.45 -8.15 0.18
N PRO A 193 5.18 -8.01 -0.27
CA PRO A 193 4.54 -6.72 -0.50
C PRO A 193 4.36 -5.88 0.77
N ALA A 194 4.00 -4.62 0.59
CA ALA A 194 3.50 -3.79 1.67
C ALA A 194 2.08 -4.24 2.07
N VAL A 195 1.76 -4.06 3.35
CA VAL A 195 0.41 -4.26 3.90
C VAL A 195 -0.64 -3.55 3.04
N GLY A 196 -1.64 -4.27 2.58
CA GLY A 196 -2.73 -3.74 1.75
C GLY A 196 -2.33 -3.37 0.31
N GLN A 197 -1.11 -3.66 -0.13
CA GLN A 197 -0.68 -3.34 -1.51
C GLN A 197 -1.59 -4.04 -2.52
N GLY A 198 -2.04 -3.29 -3.53
CA GLY A 198 -2.94 -3.77 -4.59
C GLY A 198 -4.43 -3.49 -4.33
N ALA A 199 -4.86 -3.36 -3.08
CA ALA A 199 -6.25 -3.04 -2.73
C ALA A 199 -6.49 -1.52 -2.68
N LEU A 200 -7.74 -1.10 -2.96
CA LEU A 200 -8.25 0.23 -2.68
C LEU A 200 -9.06 0.20 -1.38
N ALA A 201 -8.93 1.27 -0.60
CA ALA A 201 -9.75 1.52 0.57
C ALA A 201 -10.72 2.66 0.30
N ILE A 202 -11.98 2.45 0.68
CA ILE A 202 -13.03 3.47 0.61
C ILE A 202 -13.33 3.92 2.03
N GLU A 203 -12.98 5.17 2.31
CA GLU A 203 -13.16 5.80 3.61
C GLU A 203 -14.36 6.72 3.61
N CYS A 204 -15.14 6.70 4.68
CA CYS A 204 -16.23 7.63 4.90
C CYS A 204 -16.49 7.86 6.40
N ARG A 205 -17.41 8.75 6.75
CA ARG A 205 -17.84 8.93 8.15
C ARG A 205 -18.61 7.71 8.66
N THR A 206 -18.36 7.36 9.92
CA THR A 206 -19.03 6.25 10.61
C THR A 206 -20.54 6.47 10.79
N ASP A 207 -20.96 7.71 10.98
CA ASP A 207 -22.35 8.12 11.17
C ASP A 207 -23.15 8.20 9.85
N ASN A 208 -22.48 8.25 8.69
CA ASN A 208 -23.15 8.33 7.39
C ASN A 208 -23.61 6.94 6.90
N THR A 209 -24.63 6.40 7.59
CA THR A 209 -25.15 5.04 7.34
C THR A 209 -25.68 4.87 5.92
N GLU A 210 -26.23 5.92 5.31
CA GLU A 210 -26.74 5.89 3.93
C GLU A 210 -25.60 5.70 2.92
N VAL A 211 -24.54 6.50 3.02
CA VAL A 211 -23.38 6.37 2.13
C VAL A 211 -22.70 5.01 2.35
N ARG A 212 -22.55 4.56 3.61
CA ARG A 212 -21.98 3.24 3.92
C ARG A 212 -22.76 2.10 3.27
N ALA A 213 -24.09 2.15 3.31
CA ALA A 213 -24.95 1.17 2.65
C ALA A 213 -24.75 1.18 1.13
N MET A 214 -24.63 2.36 0.53
CA MET A 214 -24.37 2.51 -0.91
C MET A 214 -22.99 1.96 -1.32
N LEU A 215 -22.00 1.99 -0.45
CA LEU A 215 -20.62 1.56 -0.75
C LEU A 215 -20.38 0.06 -0.52
N ASN A 216 -21.31 -0.63 0.16
CA ASN A 216 -21.09 -2.02 0.58
C ASN A 216 -20.84 -3.01 -0.59
N PHE A 217 -21.41 -2.77 -1.78
CA PHE A 217 -21.18 -3.61 -2.96
C PHE A 217 -19.74 -3.57 -3.48
N LEU A 218 -18.95 -2.56 -3.08
CA LEU A 218 -17.53 -2.43 -3.42
C LEU A 218 -16.63 -3.32 -2.56
N ASN A 219 -17.17 -3.82 -1.42
CA ASN A 219 -16.38 -4.60 -0.49
C ASN A 219 -16.19 -6.02 -0.98
N ASP A 220 -14.92 -6.42 -1.16
CA ASP A 220 -14.51 -7.79 -1.45
C ASP A 220 -14.11 -8.46 -0.15
N GLN A 221 -14.97 -9.35 0.36
CA GLN A 221 -14.77 -9.96 1.67
C GLN A 221 -13.46 -10.75 1.80
N PRO A 222 -13.03 -11.57 0.81
CA PRO A 222 -11.74 -12.25 0.88
C PRO A 222 -10.56 -11.27 0.99
N THR A 223 -10.56 -10.21 0.18
CA THR A 223 -9.52 -9.17 0.26
C THR A 223 -9.56 -8.45 1.61
N LYS A 224 -10.76 -8.13 2.11
CA LYS A 224 -10.89 -7.46 3.41
C LYS A 224 -10.29 -8.31 4.53
N GLN A 225 -10.66 -9.59 4.61
CA GLN A 225 -10.11 -10.51 5.62
C GLN A 225 -8.59 -10.63 5.52
N ALA A 226 -8.03 -10.83 4.32
CA ALA A 226 -6.60 -10.88 4.12
C ALA A 226 -5.91 -9.59 4.58
N THR A 227 -6.43 -8.44 4.18
CA THR A 227 -5.83 -7.15 4.54
C THR A 227 -6.07 -6.74 5.98
N ASP A 228 -7.14 -7.19 6.63
CA ASP A 228 -7.36 -7.02 8.08
C ASP A 228 -6.27 -7.76 8.88
N ALA A 229 -5.89 -8.98 8.45
CA ALA A 229 -4.77 -9.71 9.05
C ALA A 229 -3.44 -8.96 8.90
N GLU A 230 -3.15 -8.50 7.68
CA GLU A 230 -1.93 -7.72 7.38
C GLU A 230 -1.87 -6.44 8.23
N ARG A 231 -2.98 -5.70 8.31
CA ARG A 231 -3.10 -4.46 9.09
C ARG A 231 -3.01 -4.70 10.60
N ALA A 232 -3.57 -5.79 11.09
CA ALA A 232 -3.47 -6.18 12.50
C ALA A 232 -2.03 -6.50 12.90
N PHE A 233 -1.29 -7.21 12.06
CA PHE A 233 0.15 -7.43 12.22
C PHE A 233 0.92 -6.09 12.29
N LEU A 234 0.72 -5.21 11.30
CA LEU A 234 1.44 -3.93 11.24
C LEU A 234 1.08 -3.01 12.41
N GLY A 235 -0.18 -2.97 12.81
CA GLY A 235 -0.65 -2.15 13.94
C GLY A 235 -0.06 -2.59 15.29
N LEU A 236 0.17 -3.89 15.48
CA LEU A 236 0.83 -4.43 16.66
C LEU A 236 2.29 -3.98 16.77
N ILE A 237 2.99 -3.89 15.64
CA ILE A 237 4.41 -3.51 15.62
C ILE A 237 4.61 -1.99 15.73
N GLU A 238 3.50 -1.22 15.79
CA GLU A 238 3.51 0.25 15.81
C GLU A 238 4.29 0.90 14.65
N GLY A 239 4.70 0.09 13.67
CA GLY A 239 5.43 0.51 12.49
C GLY A 239 4.49 1.08 11.44
N GLY A 240 4.57 2.35 11.15
CA GLY A 240 3.98 2.91 9.93
C GLY A 240 4.72 2.43 8.67
N CYS A 241 4.56 3.14 7.55
CA CYS A 241 5.28 2.86 6.28
C CYS A 241 6.82 2.98 6.37
N GLN A 242 7.38 3.21 7.55
CA GLN A 242 8.78 3.53 7.78
C GLN A 242 9.60 2.38 8.39
N VAL A 243 9.04 1.19 8.43
CA VAL A 243 9.74 0.00 8.94
C VAL A 243 9.98 -1.01 7.81
N PRO A 244 11.05 -1.79 7.86
CA PRO A 244 11.38 -2.79 6.86
C PRO A 244 10.57 -4.08 7.07
N ILE A 245 9.26 -3.96 7.00
CA ILE A 245 8.27 -5.01 7.21
C ILE A 245 7.51 -5.27 5.92
N GLY A 246 7.39 -6.51 5.53
CA GLY A 246 6.48 -7.00 4.49
C GLY A 246 5.48 -7.97 5.10
N VAL A 247 4.22 -7.88 4.69
CA VAL A 247 3.19 -8.84 5.09
C VAL A 247 2.27 -9.09 3.90
N HIS A 248 1.98 -10.36 3.67
CA HIS A 248 1.03 -10.75 2.64
C HIS A 248 0.14 -11.87 3.14
N ALA A 249 -1.16 -11.66 3.02
CA ALA A 249 -2.16 -12.66 3.35
C ALA A 249 -2.99 -13.03 2.12
N VAL A 250 -3.37 -14.29 2.05
CA VAL A 250 -4.25 -14.85 1.02
C VAL A 250 -5.38 -15.60 1.70
N THR A 251 -6.61 -15.33 1.27
CA THR A 251 -7.81 -16.05 1.73
C THR A 251 -8.22 -17.04 0.65
N GLU A 252 -8.37 -18.31 1.02
CA GLU A 252 -8.83 -19.42 0.17
C GLU A 252 -9.99 -20.13 0.86
N GLY A 253 -11.20 -19.91 0.37
CA GLY A 253 -12.40 -20.38 1.07
C GLY A 253 -12.48 -19.81 2.48
N ASP A 254 -12.61 -20.67 3.49
CA ASP A 254 -12.67 -20.30 4.89
C ASP A 254 -11.29 -20.18 5.57
N ALA A 255 -10.20 -20.40 4.85
CA ALA A 255 -8.84 -20.31 5.38
C ALA A 255 -8.16 -19.02 4.98
N VAL A 256 -7.30 -18.51 5.86
CA VAL A 256 -6.35 -17.44 5.58
C VAL A 256 -4.93 -17.92 5.88
N SER A 257 -4.01 -17.65 4.98
CA SER A 257 -2.57 -17.84 5.16
C SER A 257 -1.90 -16.48 5.18
N ILE A 258 -1.07 -16.22 6.18
CA ILE A 258 -0.38 -14.96 6.40
C ILE A 258 1.11 -15.24 6.42
N GLU A 259 1.86 -14.54 5.61
CA GLU A 259 3.31 -14.57 5.59
C GLU A 259 3.84 -13.18 5.93
N ALA A 260 4.84 -13.09 6.81
CA ALA A 260 5.41 -11.83 7.23
C ALA A 260 6.94 -11.89 7.28
N ILE A 261 7.55 -10.71 7.12
CA ILE A 261 8.99 -10.49 7.24
C ILE A 261 9.26 -9.25 8.08
N ILE A 262 10.26 -9.34 8.97
CA ILE A 262 10.89 -8.23 9.69
C ILE A 262 12.38 -8.30 9.37
N ALA A 263 12.98 -7.22 8.88
CA ALA A 263 14.37 -7.21 8.49
C ALA A 263 15.13 -5.99 9.03
N SER A 264 16.45 -6.10 9.17
CA SER A 264 17.33 -4.94 9.38
C SER A 264 17.42 -4.10 8.11
N LEU A 265 17.76 -2.80 8.25
CA LEU A 265 17.80 -1.87 7.10
C LEU A 265 18.84 -2.25 6.04
N ASP A 266 19.88 -2.94 6.43
CA ASP A 266 20.95 -3.43 5.55
C ASP A 266 20.68 -4.84 5.00
N GLY A 267 19.61 -5.49 5.45
CA GLY A 267 19.23 -6.84 5.04
C GLY A 267 20.07 -7.96 5.65
N SER A 268 20.98 -7.66 6.60
CA SER A 268 21.85 -8.65 7.22
C SER A 268 21.09 -9.62 8.15
N THR A 269 20.01 -9.15 8.75
CA THR A 269 19.13 -9.94 9.60
C THR A 269 17.72 -9.93 9.06
N VAL A 270 17.15 -11.11 8.85
CA VAL A 270 15.80 -11.31 8.31
C VAL A 270 15.08 -12.37 9.11
N LEU A 271 13.97 -11.99 9.72
CA LEU A 271 12.99 -12.89 10.30
C LEU A 271 11.83 -13.07 9.33
N ARG A 272 11.50 -14.33 9.02
CA ARG A 272 10.36 -14.67 8.15
C ARG A 272 9.58 -15.80 8.78
N ASP A 273 8.26 -15.65 8.86
CA ASP A 273 7.39 -16.64 9.46
C ASP A 273 6.01 -16.62 8.81
N THR A 274 5.25 -17.68 9.03
CA THR A 274 3.91 -17.88 8.48
C THR A 274 2.95 -18.39 9.53
N ILE A 275 1.66 -18.05 9.37
CA ILE A 275 0.58 -18.63 10.15
C ILE A 275 -0.60 -18.93 9.22
N ARG A 276 -1.35 -19.98 9.53
CA ARG A 276 -2.59 -20.32 8.82
C ARG A 276 -3.69 -20.61 9.80
N GLY A 277 -4.89 -20.17 9.48
CA GLY A 277 -6.06 -20.44 10.30
C GLY A 277 -7.36 -20.09 9.58
N HIS A 278 -8.44 -19.94 10.35
CA HIS A 278 -9.75 -19.63 9.80
C HIS A 278 -9.86 -18.13 9.47
N ALA A 279 -10.38 -17.78 8.28
CA ALA A 279 -10.45 -16.41 7.79
C ALA A 279 -11.31 -15.47 8.66
N VAL A 280 -12.24 -15.99 9.44
CA VAL A 280 -13.02 -15.21 10.42
C VAL A 280 -12.14 -14.63 11.52
N ASN A 281 -11.01 -15.28 11.84
CA ASN A 281 -10.05 -14.86 12.87
C ASN A 281 -8.82 -14.19 12.25
N ALA A 282 -8.92 -13.67 11.04
CA ALA A 282 -7.78 -13.15 10.27
C ALA A 282 -6.99 -12.07 11.03
N ALA A 283 -7.68 -11.14 11.69
CA ALA A 283 -7.03 -10.08 12.46
C ALA A 283 -6.29 -10.61 13.70
N GLU A 284 -6.87 -11.58 14.42
CA GLU A 284 -6.27 -12.24 15.56
C GLU A 284 -5.02 -13.02 15.15
N LEU A 285 -5.10 -13.76 14.05
CA LEU A 285 -3.94 -14.48 13.48
C LEU A 285 -2.83 -13.52 13.07
N GLY A 286 -3.15 -12.35 12.51
CA GLY A 286 -2.18 -11.33 12.22
C GLY A 286 -1.44 -10.83 13.46
N LYS A 287 -2.17 -10.60 14.57
CA LYS A 287 -1.56 -10.23 15.87
C LYS A 287 -0.74 -11.36 16.46
N GLU A 288 -1.22 -12.61 16.39
CA GLU A 288 -0.52 -13.78 16.86
C GLU A 288 0.84 -13.94 16.17
N LEU A 289 0.85 -13.88 14.83
CA LEU A 289 2.08 -13.93 14.05
C LEU A 289 3.02 -12.77 14.43
N GLY A 290 2.49 -11.56 14.60
CA GLY A 290 3.27 -10.40 15.03
C GLY A 290 3.94 -10.58 16.37
N ASN A 291 3.21 -11.03 17.40
CA ASN A 291 3.76 -11.32 18.73
C ASN A 291 4.84 -12.39 18.65
N LYS A 292 4.58 -13.51 17.97
CA LYS A 292 5.55 -14.57 17.76
C LYS A 292 6.86 -14.06 17.16
N MET A 293 6.77 -13.26 16.08
CA MET A 293 7.96 -12.72 15.42
C MET A 293 8.70 -11.67 16.28
N LEU A 294 7.97 -10.87 17.06
CA LEU A 294 8.59 -9.94 18.02
C LEU A 294 9.41 -10.67 19.08
N ASP A 295 8.90 -11.79 19.61
CA ASP A 295 9.55 -12.61 20.60
C ASP A 295 10.72 -13.43 20.03
N GLN A 296 10.71 -13.74 18.76
CA GLN A 296 11.80 -14.38 18.01
C GLN A 296 13.00 -13.45 17.66
N GLY A 297 12.98 -12.21 18.14
CA GLY A 297 14.05 -11.23 17.91
C GLY A 297 13.62 -10.00 17.11
N GLY A 298 12.37 -9.95 16.62
CA GLY A 298 11.84 -8.79 15.88
C GLY A 298 11.97 -7.48 16.66
N ARG A 299 11.81 -7.50 18.02
CA ARG A 299 11.99 -6.31 18.86
C ARG A 299 13.40 -5.74 18.75
N ALA A 300 14.42 -6.59 18.72
CA ALA A 300 15.82 -6.16 18.62
C ALA A 300 16.08 -5.47 17.27
N ILE A 301 15.61 -6.08 16.18
CA ILE A 301 15.74 -5.50 14.84
C ILE A 301 15.06 -4.13 14.74
N LEU A 302 13.85 -4.00 15.30
CA LEU A 302 13.08 -2.76 15.23
C LEU A 302 13.66 -1.66 16.12
N ALA A 303 14.25 -2.01 17.28
CA ALA A 303 14.89 -1.07 18.19
C ALA A 303 16.11 -0.34 17.56
N GLU A 304 16.74 -0.93 16.56
CA GLU A 304 17.85 -0.30 15.83
C GLU A 304 17.36 0.78 14.83
N ILE A 305 16.06 0.81 14.55
CA ILE A 305 15.48 1.65 13.49
C ILE A 305 14.63 2.79 14.07
N MET A 306 14.00 2.56 15.23
CA MET A 306 13.13 3.51 15.92
C MET A 306 13.93 4.37 16.90
#